data_be05571d51a2360cf700606ad9391d55
#
_entry.id   be05571d51a2360cf700606ad9391d55
#
_cell.length_a   1.000
_cell.length_b   1.000
_cell.length_c   1.000
_cell.angle_alpha   90.00
_cell.angle_beta   90.00
_cell.angle_gamma   90.00
#
_symmetry.space_group_name_H-M   'P 1'
#
loop_
_entity.id
_entity.type
_entity.pdbx_description
1 polymer ?
#
loop_
_entity_poly.entity_id
_entity_poly.type
_entity_poly.pdbx_seq_one_letter_code
_entity_poly.pdbx_strand_id
1 'polypeptide(L)'
;MIRAEIDDDGPMPFARFMELALYHPEFGYYEKDVGQVGRRGDFVTSVSVGSVFGQLLAYRFAKWLEAIDGPVQVVEAGAHDGTLAGDILEWLAANDEPLFVRLRYVIAEPSAKRRRWQAKRLAKFDAQVEWHDSLADAPEIRGVIFSNELLDAFPIHRIGWDAAKRDWFEWAVTWRDDAFRWKLIDVGGAAWRSLLSAWPSELLDVLPDQYTTELSPQANAWWRAVADRLAVGKLIALDYGHGPDDWPAANQPDGTVRGYCDQKLVDDVLADPGEQDLTAHANFGLAKRAGEAAGLQTEQFTSQERFLNGTFAEMLKSAPALGQALDLRQLQTLTHPAHMGCPFRVLIQSL
;
A
#
# COMPACT_ATOMS: atom_id res chain seq x y z
N MET A 1 -22.56 14.68 4.31
CA MET A 1 -21.59 14.99 3.26
C MET A 1 -21.73 14.02 2.11
N ILE A 2 -21.33 12.74 2.17
CA ILE A 2 -21.46 11.76 1.05
C ILE A 2 -22.86 11.76 0.45
N ARG A 3 -23.92 11.69 1.31
CA ARG A 3 -25.30 11.76 0.85
C ARG A 3 -25.60 13.06 0.10
N ALA A 4 -25.12 14.20 0.57
CA ALA A 4 -25.36 15.49 -0.09
C ALA A 4 -24.72 15.53 -1.50
N GLU A 5 -23.49 15.03 -1.63
CA GLU A 5 -22.81 14.92 -2.93
C GLU A 5 -23.57 13.97 -3.89
N ILE A 6 -24.13 12.86 -3.38
CA ILE A 6 -24.99 11.97 -4.18
C ILE A 6 -26.33 12.63 -4.57
N ASP A 7 -26.93 13.40 -3.66
CA ASP A 7 -28.20 14.09 -3.93
C ASP A 7 -28.02 15.19 -5.00
N ASP A 8 -26.85 15.85 -5.03
CA ASP A 8 -26.53 16.95 -5.96
C ASP A 8 -26.04 16.42 -7.35
N ASP A 9 -25.14 15.43 -7.36
CA ASP A 9 -24.41 15.00 -8.56
C ASP A 9 -24.86 13.63 -9.10
N GLY A 10 -25.73 12.92 -8.37
CA GLY A 10 -26.18 11.57 -8.70
C GLY A 10 -25.27 10.47 -8.13
N PRO A 11 -25.36 9.24 -8.67
CA PRO A 11 -24.58 8.11 -8.14
C PRO A 11 -23.07 8.39 -8.16
N MET A 12 -22.43 8.20 -7.00
CA MET A 12 -21.01 8.48 -6.75
C MET A 12 -20.15 7.26 -7.13
N PRO A 13 -19.08 7.37 -7.95
CA PRO A 13 -18.10 6.30 -8.13
C PRO A 13 -17.57 5.79 -6.79
N PHE A 14 -17.37 4.46 -6.65
CA PHE A 14 -16.89 3.90 -5.38
C PHE A 14 -15.53 4.48 -4.96
N ALA A 15 -14.67 4.83 -5.91
CA ALA A 15 -13.40 5.51 -5.61
C ALA A 15 -13.62 6.81 -4.80
N ARG A 16 -14.61 7.63 -5.17
CA ARG A 16 -14.93 8.85 -4.42
C ARG A 16 -15.52 8.56 -3.05
N PHE A 17 -16.38 7.54 -2.95
CA PHE A 17 -16.92 7.09 -1.66
C PHE A 17 -15.79 6.63 -0.73
N MET A 18 -14.89 5.78 -1.20
CA MET A 18 -13.75 5.27 -0.45
C MET A 18 -12.80 6.40 -0.03
N GLU A 19 -12.53 7.36 -0.93
CA GLU A 19 -11.71 8.53 -0.63
C GLU A 19 -12.29 9.33 0.55
N LEU A 20 -13.58 9.61 0.52
CA LEU A 20 -14.26 10.34 1.59
C LEU A 20 -14.32 9.53 2.90
N ALA A 21 -14.62 8.24 2.80
CA ALA A 21 -14.68 7.36 3.97
C ALA A 21 -13.33 7.20 4.66
N LEU A 22 -12.22 7.15 3.93
CA LEU A 22 -10.89 6.94 4.49
C LEU A 22 -10.17 8.24 4.86
N TYR A 23 -10.27 9.28 4.02
CA TYR A 23 -9.36 10.41 4.04
C TYR A 23 -10.01 11.77 4.27
N HIS A 24 -11.33 11.84 4.49
CA HIS A 24 -11.95 13.13 4.79
C HIS A 24 -11.34 13.75 6.06
N PRO A 25 -10.90 15.03 6.03
CA PRO A 25 -10.09 15.61 7.11
C PRO A 25 -10.74 15.59 8.52
N GLU A 26 -12.05 15.52 8.59
CA GLU A 26 -12.81 15.53 9.84
C GLU A 26 -13.43 14.16 10.18
N PHE A 27 -13.89 13.41 9.16
CA PHE A 27 -14.68 12.20 9.34
C PHE A 27 -14.03 10.93 8.78
N GLY A 28 -12.89 11.06 8.10
CA GLY A 28 -12.19 9.93 7.48
C GLY A 28 -11.60 8.99 8.51
N TYR A 29 -11.66 7.70 8.21
CA TYR A 29 -11.16 6.64 9.09
C TYR A 29 -9.73 6.89 9.56
N TYR A 30 -8.81 7.23 8.64
CA TYR A 30 -7.40 7.49 8.97
C TYR A 30 -7.15 8.83 9.67
N GLU A 31 -8.13 9.71 9.77
CA GLU A 31 -8.04 10.98 10.50
C GLU A 31 -8.55 10.87 11.95
N LYS A 32 -8.99 9.69 12.40
CA LYS A 32 -9.36 9.43 13.79
C LYS A 32 -8.13 9.37 14.71
N ASP A 33 -8.36 9.20 16.01
CA ASP A 33 -7.26 9.21 16.98
C ASP A 33 -6.38 7.94 16.93
N VAL A 34 -5.12 8.08 17.38
CA VAL A 34 -4.14 6.99 17.47
C VAL A 34 -4.71 5.82 18.30
N GLY A 35 -4.70 4.63 17.73
CA GLY A 35 -5.11 3.42 18.46
C GLY A 35 -6.04 2.51 17.67
N GLN A 36 -6.43 2.91 16.47
CA GLN A 36 -7.30 2.13 15.59
C GLN A 36 -6.53 1.09 14.74
N VAL A 37 -5.22 1.22 14.61
CA VAL A 37 -4.35 0.29 13.87
C VAL A 37 -3.47 -0.51 14.82
N GLY A 38 -3.20 -1.80 14.52
CA GLY A 38 -2.35 -2.67 15.31
C GLY A 38 -3.11 -3.61 16.26
N ARG A 39 -2.40 -4.27 17.18
CA ARG A 39 -2.96 -5.32 18.07
C ARG A 39 -4.16 -4.89 18.92
N ARG A 40 -4.38 -3.60 19.09
CA ARG A 40 -5.52 -3.02 19.81
C ARG A 40 -6.47 -2.24 18.89
N GLY A 41 -6.17 -2.18 17.57
CA GLY A 41 -6.96 -1.51 16.56
C GLY A 41 -7.72 -2.50 15.67
N ASP A 42 -8.29 -1.98 14.60
CA ASP A 42 -9.20 -2.71 13.71
C ASP A 42 -8.47 -3.72 12.80
N PHE A 43 -7.15 -3.58 12.61
CA PHE A 43 -6.38 -4.41 11.70
C PHE A 43 -4.98 -4.77 12.23
N VAL A 44 -4.52 -6.01 11.98
CA VAL A 44 -3.18 -6.47 12.34
C VAL A 44 -2.25 -6.33 11.15
N THR A 45 -1.32 -5.37 11.23
CA THR A 45 -0.31 -5.10 10.19
C THR A 45 1.00 -5.82 10.46
N SER A 46 1.88 -5.92 9.45
CA SER A 46 3.25 -6.43 9.63
C SER A 46 4.02 -5.67 10.72
N VAL A 47 3.79 -4.36 10.83
CA VAL A 47 4.39 -3.48 11.86
C VAL A 47 3.89 -3.83 13.27
N SER A 48 2.63 -4.22 13.41
CA SER A 48 2.03 -4.54 14.72
C SER A 48 2.52 -5.86 15.34
N VAL A 49 3.17 -6.71 14.56
CA VAL A 49 3.77 -7.97 15.06
C VAL A 49 4.93 -7.69 16.00
N GLY A 50 5.73 -6.65 15.71
CA GLY A 50 6.85 -6.22 16.51
C GLY A 50 8.01 -5.67 15.67
N SER A 51 9.14 -5.34 16.30
CA SER A 51 10.24 -4.63 15.64
C SER A 51 11.04 -5.46 14.62
N VAL A 52 10.89 -6.78 14.56
CA VAL A 52 11.66 -7.65 13.65
C VAL A 52 11.42 -7.27 12.19
N PHE A 53 10.21 -6.85 11.84
CA PHE A 53 9.90 -6.38 10.48
C PHE A 53 10.77 -5.18 10.10
N GLY A 54 10.76 -4.12 10.93
CA GLY A 54 11.59 -2.94 10.74
C GLY A 54 13.10 -3.24 10.76
N GLN A 55 13.56 -4.15 11.62
CA GLN A 55 14.97 -4.56 11.71
C GLN A 55 15.44 -5.26 10.42
N LEU A 56 14.61 -6.14 9.83
CA LEU A 56 14.93 -6.82 8.58
C LEU A 56 14.91 -5.83 7.39
N LEU A 57 13.95 -4.90 7.35
CA LEU A 57 13.94 -3.84 6.35
C LEU A 57 15.16 -2.94 6.49
N ALA A 58 15.52 -2.52 7.69
CA ALA A 58 16.71 -1.70 7.97
C ALA A 58 17.99 -2.37 7.47
N TYR A 59 18.17 -3.66 7.79
CA TYR A 59 19.30 -4.44 7.27
C TYR A 59 19.31 -4.50 5.74
N ARG A 60 18.18 -4.78 5.12
CA ARG A 60 18.07 -4.84 3.66
C ARG A 60 18.36 -3.49 3.01
N PHE A 61 17.82 -2.42 3.55
CA PHE A 61 18.08 -1.05 3.07
C PHE A 61 19.55 -0.67 3.25
N ALA A 62 20.16 -0.99 4.40
CA ALA A 62 21.60 -0.77 4.60
C ALA A 62 22.43 -1.42 3.48
N LYS A 63 22.12 -2.69 3.15
CA LYS A 63 22.82 -3.40 2.07
C LYS A 63 22.67 -2.75 0.70
N TRP A 64 21.52 -2.19 0.39
CA TRP A 64 21.31 -1.47 -0.87
C TRP A 64 22.00 -0.11 -0.89
N LEU A 65 22.03 0.57 0.27
CA LEU A 65 22.60 1.90 0.40
C LEU A 65 24.13 1.89 0.51
N GLU A 66 24.77 0.76 0.85
CA GLU A 66 26.22 0.59 0.83
C GLU A 66 26.84 0.92 -0.54
N ALA A 67 26.11 0.67 -1.64
CA ALA A 67 26.58 0.90 -3.00
C ALA A 67 26.42 2.35 -3.48
N ILE A 68 25.82 3.23 -2.67
CA ILE A 68 25.55 4.62 -3.03
C ILE A 68 26.45 5.55 -2.22
N ASP A 69 27.32 6.29 -2.90
CA ASP A 69 28.21 7.26 -2.25
C ASP A 69 27.48 8.54 -1.83
N GLY A 70 27.99 9.19 -0.78
CA GLY A 70 27.49 10.48 -0.27
C GLY A 70 26.20 10.37 0.55
N PRO A 71 25.43 11.45 0.67
CA PRO A 71 24.15 11.44 1.37
C PRO A 71 23.14 10.52 0.70
N VAL A 72 22.37 9.80 1.51
CA VAL A 72 21.34 8.86 1.04
C VAL A 72 20.02 9.10 1.77
N GLN A 73 18.94 8.64 1.17
CA GLN A 73 17.60 8.78 1.70
C GLN A 73 16.91 7.43 1.84
N VAL A 74 16.18 7.27 2.93
CA VAL A 74 15.10 6.28 3.04
C VAL A 74 13.80 7.06 3.11
N VAL A 75 12.93 6.81 2.17
CA VAL A 75 11.67 7.54 2.00
C VAL A 75 10.52 6.58 2.26
N GLU A 76 9.73 6.85 3.27
CA GLU A 76 8.53 6.08 3.65
C GLU A 76 7.26 6.83 3.24
N ALA A 77 6.39 6.18 2.48
CA ALA A 77 5.05 6.66 2.22
C ALA A 77 4.04 5.84 3.04
N GLY A 78 3.14 6.53 3.75
CA GLY A 78 2.13 5.87 4.59
C GLY A 78 2.67 5.41 5.95
N ALA A 79 3.52 6.21 6.60
CA ALA A 79 4.17 5.86 7.87
C ALA A 79 3.23 5.75 9.09
N HIS A 80 1.94 5.96 8.91
CA HIS A 80 0.91 5.93 9.96
C HIS A 80 1.33 6.72 11.23
N ASP A 81 1.66 6.04 12.33
CA ASP A 81 2.10 6.65 13.59
C ASP A 81 3.64 6.75 13.73
N GLY A 82 4.40 6.32 12.71
CA GLY A 82 5.86 6.32 12.68
C GLY A 82 6.53 5.15 13.40
N THR A 83 5.79 4.07 13.72
CA THR A 83 6.37 2.90 14.40
C THR A 83 7.45 2.25 13.54
N LEU A 84 7.17 2.00 12.26
CA LEU A 84 8.13 1.37 11.34
C LEU A 84 9.37 2.23 11.12
N ALA A 85 9.18 3.54 10.91
CA ALA A 85 10.28 4.50 10.84
C ALA A 85 11.18 4.44 12.09
N GLY A 86 10.55 4.37 13.27
CA GLY A 86 11.26 4.23 14.54
C GLY A 86 12.11 2.96 14.61
N ASP A 87 11.53 1.81 14.28
CA ASP A 87 12.23 0.51 14.31
C ASP A 87 13.42 0.49 13.34
N ILE A 88 13.25 1.06 12.12
CA ILE A 88 14.32 1.16 11.12
C ILE A 88 15.44 2.07 11.62
N LEU A 89 15.11 3.26 12.10
CA LEU A 89 16.09 4.23 12.58
C LEU A 89 16.85 3.72 13.83
N GLU A 90 16.15 3.05 14.77
CA GLU A 90 16.78 2.43 15.94
C GLU A 90 17.79 1.38 15.54
N TRP A 91 17.42 0.52 14.60
CA TRP A 91 18.32 -0.52 14.13
C TRP A 91 19.56 0.07 13.43
N LEU A 92 19.37 1.05 12.53
CA LEU A 92 20.49 1.70 11.82
C LEU A 92 21.43 2.44 12.77
N ALA A 93 20.88 3.19 13.73
CA ALA A 93 21.69 3.90 14.72
C ALA A 93 22.54 2.96 15.57
N ALA A 94 22.02 1.77 15.89
CA ALA A 94 22.70 0.79 16.74
C ALA A 94 23.72 -0.09 15.98
N ASN A 95 23.53 -0.31 14.67
CA ASN A 95 24.25 -1.36 13.94
C ASN A 95 25.02 -0.85 12.71
N ASP A 96 24.75 0.39 12.23
CA ASP A 96 25.43 0.98 11.09
C ASP A 96 25.53 2.51 11.24
N GLU A 97 26.35 2.94 12.22
CA GLU A 97 26.58 4.38 12.48
C GLU A 97 27.06 5.16 11.24
N PRO A 98 27.99 4.67 10.42
CA PRO A 98 28.44 5.38 9.23
C PRO A 98 27.31 5.67 8.24
N LEU A 99 26.41 4.72 8.04
CA LEU A 99 25.23 4.92 7.22
C LEU A 99 24.25 5.89 7.89
N PHE A 100 23.98 5.68 9.18
CA PHE A 100 23.04 6.50 9.95
C PHE A 100 23.40 7.99 9.94
N VAL A 101 24.69 8.34 10.02
CA VAL A 101 25.15 9.75 9.99
C VAL A 101 24.86 10.42 8.65
N ARG A 102 24.95 9.69 7.52
CA ARG A 102 24.72 10.24 6.17
C ARG A 102 23.28 10.06 5.67
N LEU A 103 22.42 9.39 6.46
CA LEU A 103 21.03 9.13 6.12
C LEU A 103 20.12 10.32 6.40
N ARG A 104 19.18 10.57 5.49
CA ARG A 104 17.95 11.31 5.74
C ARG A 104 16.77 10.38 5.60
N TYR A 105 15.94 10.32 6.64
CA TYR A 105 14.69 9.59 6.63
C TYR A 105 13.55 10.55 6.30
N VAL A 106 12.91 10.34 5.17
CA VAL A 106 11.86 11.22 4.67
C VAL A 106 10.52 10.50 4.82
N ILE A 107 9.55 11.17 5.41
CA ILE A 107 8.18 10.66 5.53
C ILE A 107 7.27 11.50 4.62
N ALA A 108 6.61 10.82 3.65
CA ALA A 108 5.56 11.42 2.85
C ALA A 108 4.23 11.27 3.58
N GLU A 109 3.75 12.37 4.15
CA GLU A 109 2.54 12.38 4.98
C GLU A 109 1.76 13.68 4.79
N PRO A 110 0.60 13.67 4.11
CA PRO A 110 -0.21 14.88 3.92
C PRO A 110 -0.95 15.31 5.18
N SER A 111 -1.28 14.41 6.11
CA SER A 111 -2.03 14.75 7.32
C SER A 111 -1.15 15.43 8.36
N ALA A 112 -1.45 16.70 8.67
CA ALA A 112 -0.80 17.43 9.75
C ALA A 112 -1.03 16.78 11.14
N LYS A 113 -2.11 16.01 11.30
CA LYS A 113 -2.42 15.26 12.53
C LYS A 113 -1.45 14.09 12.67
N ARG A 114 -1.29 13.27 11.63
CA ARG A 114 -0.37 12.13 11.63
C ARG A 114 1.09 12.56 11.77
N ARG A 115 1.51 13.66 11.13
CA ARG A 115 2.86 14.23 11.33
C ARG A 115 3.15 14.55 12.79
N ARG A 116 2.17 15.06 13.56
CA ARG A 116 2.36 15.32 15.00
C ARG A 116 2.59 14.02 15.78
N TRP A 117 1.91 12.93 15.42
CA TRP A 117 2.16 11.62 16.05
C TRP A 117 3.55 11.10 15.73
N GLN A 118 3.91 11.13 14.45
CA GLN A 118 5.22 10.72 13.94
C GLN A 118 6.33 11.54 14.59
N ALA A 119 6.23 12.86 14.61
CA ALA A 119 7.22 13.73 15.24
C ALA A 119 7.39 13.45 16.75
N LYS A 120 6.31 13.18 17.47
CA LYS A 120 6.37 12.79 18.88
C LYS A 120 7.10 11.45 19.08
N ARG A 121 6.81 10.45 18.24
CA ARG A 121 7.43 9.13 18.29
C ARG A 121 8.90 9.19 17.91
N LEU A 122 9.23 9.97 16.90
CA LEU A 122 10.57 10.06 16.30
C LEU A 122 11.43 11.17 16.89
N ALA A 123 11.02 11.79 18.01
CA ALA A 123 11.69 12.96 18.59
C ALA A 123 13.20 12.73 18.86
N LYS A 124 13.63 11.50 19.17
CA LYS A 124 15.05 11.16 19.36
C LYS A 124 15.87 11.14 18.06
N PHE A 125 15.19 11.17 16.90
CA PHE A 125 15.79 11.18 15.57
C PHE A 125 15.47 12.46 14.79
N ASP A 126 15.12 13.53 15.47
CA ASP A 126 14.69 14.81 14.86
C ASP A 126 15.69 15.34 13.83
N ALA A 127 16.99 15.13 14.05
CA ALA A 127 18.05 15.53 13.12
C ALA A 127 18.10 14.72 11.81
N GLN A 128 17.51 13.54 11.77
CA GLN A 128 17.51 12.64 10.62
C GLN A 128 16.20 12.63 9.86
N VAL A 129 15.07 13.05 10.48
CA VAL A 129 13.73 12.88 9.91
C VAL A 129 13.23 14.18 9.29
N GLU A 130 12.70 14.07 8.08
CA GLU A 130 12.05 15.14 7.34
C GLU A 130 10.65 14.72 6.91
N TRP A 131 9.71 15.68 6.78
CA TRP A 131 8.35 15.45 6.32
C TRP A 131 8.04 16.23 5.05
N HIS A 132 7.41 15.56 4.09
CA HIS A 132 6.87 16.18 2.89
C HIS A 132 5.39 15.89 2.77
N ASP A 133 4.61 16.82 2.20
CA ASP A 133 3.17 16.62 1.94
C ASP A 133 2.96 15.58 0.84
N SER A 134 3.85 15.59 -0.14
CA SER A 134 3.82 14.73 -1.31
C SER A 134 5.23 14.46 -1.82
N LEU A 135 5.43 13.30 -2.43
CA LEU A 135 6.67 12.98 -3.16
C LEU A 135 6.66 13.48 -4.61
N ALA A 136 5.52 13.89 -5.15
CA ALA A 136 5.43 14.36 -6.53
C ALA A 136 6.35 15.55 -6.81
N ASP A 137 6.51 16.44 -5.81
CA ASP A 137 7.33 17.66 -5.90
C ASP A 137 8.66 17.53 -5.11
N ALA A 138 8.97 16.34 -4.61
CA ALA A 138 10.22 16.08 -3.90
C ALA A 138 11.43 16.24 -4.85
N PRO A 139 12.60 16.68 -4.33
CA PRO A 139 13.84 16.61 -5.09
C PRO A 139 14.17 15.16 -5.48
N GLU A 140 15.15 15.00 -6.39
CA GLU A 140 15.66 13.68 -6.76
C GLU A 140 16.10 12.87 -5.53
N ILE A 141 15.69 11.61 -5.49
CA ILE A 141 15.94 10.69 -4.38
C ILE A 141 17.08 9.75 -4.76
N ARG A 142 18.06 9.66 -3.88
CA ARG A 142 19.19 8.73 -3.97
C ARG A 142 19.13 7.76 -2.81
N GLY A 143 18.49 6.60 -3.02
CA GLY A 143 18.31 5.67 -1.92
C GLY A 143 17.17 4.69 -2.07
N VAL A 144 16.35 4.55 -1.04
CA VAL A 144 15.23 3.62 -1.03
C VAL A 144 13.93 4.38 -0.80
N ILE A 145 12.97 4.20 -1.70
CA ILE A 145 11.59 4.65 -1.51
C ILE A 145 10.75 3.41 -1.24
N PHE A 146 9.96 3.43 -0.17
CA PHE A 146 9.13 2.28 0.15
C PHE A 146 7.73 2.66 0.66
N SER A 147 6.81 1.73 0.48
CA SER A 147 5.51 1.74 1.13
C SER A 147 5.20 0.36 1.72
N ASN A 148 4.54 0.34 2.86
CA ASN A 148 4.03 -0.84 3.50
C ASN A 148 2.54 -0.66 3.79
N GLU A 149 1.69 -1.54 3.24
CA GLU A 149 0.23 -1.46 3.44
C GLU A 149 -0.29 -0.04 3.12
N LEU A 150 -0.03 0.43 1.90
CA LEU A 150 -0.44 1.73 1.38
C LEU A 150 -1.26 1.60 0.11
N LEU A 151 -0.87 0.68 -0.79
CA LEU A 151 -1.50 0.58 -2.11
C LEU A 151 -2.92 0.02 -2.01
N ASP A 152 -3.19 -0.82 -1.02
CA ASP A 152 -4.49 -1.40 -0.70
C ASP A 152 -5.53 -0.37 -0.24
N ALA A 153 -5.06 0.75 0.33
CA ALA A 153 -5.89 1.84 0.83
C ALA A 153 -6.13 2.96 -0.21
N PHE A 154 -5.53 2.90 -1.39
CA PHE A 154 -5.84 3.85 -2.45
C PHE A 154 -7.28 3.69 -2.95
N PRO A 155 -8.01 4.80 -3.20
CA PRO A 155 -9.33 4.76 -3.78
C PRO A 155 -9.39 3.93 -5.06
N ILE A 156 -10.34 3.02 -5.16
CA ILE A 156 -10.51 2.11 -6.28
C ILE A 156 -11.86 2.30 -6.99
N HIS A 157 -11.85 2.13 -8.30
CA HIS A 157 -13.06 1.94 -9.09
C HIS A 157 -13.40 0.45 -9.13
N ARG A 158 -14.65 0.10 -8.83
CA ARG A 158 -15.18 -1.25 -8.96
C ARG A 158 -15.83 -1.43 -10.33
N ILE A 159 -15.23 -2.25 -11.17
CA ILE A 159 -15.66 -2.45 -12.56
C ILE A 159 -16.26 -3.84 -12.69
N GLY A 160 -17.49 -3.93 -13.17
CA GLY A 160 -18.22 -5.16 -13.35
C GLY A 160 -18.40 -5.51 -14.83
N TRP A 161 -18.51 -6.80 -15.15
CA TRP A 161 -18.74 -7.33 -16.48
C TRP A 161 -20.21 -7.70 -16.68
N ASP A 162 -20.87 -7.14 -17.68
CA ASP A 162 -22.21 -7.55 -18.15
C ASP A 162 -22.04 -8.59 -19.28
N ALA A 163 -22.19 -9.85 -18.94
CA ALA A 163 -21.98 -10.93 -19.90
C ALA A 163 -23.03 -10.93 -21.03
N ALA A 164 -24.26 -10.43 -20.78
CA ALA A 164 -25.32 -10.37 -21.78
C ALA A 164 -25.05 -9.26 -22.82
N LYS A 165 -24.56 -8.10 -22.39
CA LYS A 165 -24.19 -6.98 -23.27
C LYS A 165 -22.77 -7.10 -23.82
N ARG A 166 -21.92 -7.95 -23.20
CA ARG A 166 -20.48 -8.03 -23.48
C ARG A 166 -19.81 -6.66 -23.32
N ASP A 167 -20.16 -5.94 -22.25
CA ASP A 167 -19.62 -4.62 -21.93
C ASP A 167 -19.35 -4.47 -20.43
N TRP A 168 -18.52 -3.51 -20.10
CA TRP A 168 -18.17 -3.18 -18.72
C TRP A 168 -19.10 -2.10 -18.16
N PHE A 169 -19.41 -2.21 -16.88
CA PHE A 169 -20.09 -1.20 -16.10
C PHE A 169 -19.29 -0.86 -14.83
N GLU A 170 -19.59 0.25 -14.19
CA GLU A 170 -18.97 0.63 -12.91
C GLU A 170 -20.00 0.51 -11.78
N TRP A 171 -19.57 -0.06 -10.66
CA TRP A 171 -20.31 -0.05 -9.42
C TRP A 171 -20.14 1.31 -8.74
N ALA A 172 -21.18 2.10 -8.68
CA ALA A 172 -21.27 3.36 -7.97
C ALA A 172 -22.12 3.22 -6.71
N VAL A 173 -22.08 4.22 -5.86
CA VAL A 173 -22.85 4.30 -4.61
C VAL A 173 -23.99 5.30 -4.79
N THR A 174 -25.18 4.93 -4.34
CA THR A 174 -26.34 5.80 -4.27
C THR A 174 -26.97 5.75 -2.89
N TRP A 175 -27.79 6.74 -2.55
CA TRP A 175 -28.58 6.75 -1.31
C TRP A 175 -30.02 6.39 -1.60
N ARG A 176 -30.51 5.30 -1.01
CA ARG A 176 -31.88 4.83 -1.18
C ARG A 176 -32.32 4.02 0.05
N ASP A 177 -33.61 4.16 0.41
CA ASP A 177 -34.21 3.41 1.52
C ASP A 177 -33.39 3.58 2.83
N ASP A 178 -32.99 4.82 3.12
CA ASP A 178 -32.18 5.23 4.28
C ASP A 178 -30.84 4.48 4.43
N ALA A 179 -30.25 4.03 3.29
CA ALA A 179 -28.94 3.40 3.28
C ALA A 179 -28.18 3.69 1.98
N PHE A 180 -26.84 3.58 2.04
CA PHE A 180 -26.02 3.51 0.84
C PHE A 180 -26.25 2.16 0.16
N ARG A 181 -26.35 2.20 -1.18
CA ARG A 181 -26.61 1.01 -2.02
C ARG A 181 -25.76 1.06 -3.26
N TRP A 182 -25.41 -0.11 -3.76
CA TRP A 182 -24.76 -0.24 -5.07
C TRP A 182 -25.69 0.13 -6.20
N LYS A 183 -25.15 0.84 -7.18
CA LYS A 183 -25.82 1.25 -8.41
C LYS A 183 -24.90 1.04 -9.60
N LEU A 184 -25.40 0.41 -10.64
CA LEU A 184 -24.66 0.30 -11.90
C LEU A 184 -24.73 1.63 -12.64
N ILE A 185 -23.56 2.08 -13.12
CA ILE A 185 -23.43 3.21 -14.04
C ILE A 185 -22.56 2.82 -15.21
N ASP A 186 -22.63 3.57 -16.31
CA ASP A 186 -21.73 3.34 -17.43
C ASP A 186 -20.28 3.64 -17.03
N VAL A 187 -19.34 2.82 -17.53
CA VAL A 187 -17.92 3.07 -17.33
C VAL A 187 -17.55 4.41 -17.96
N GLY A 188 -17.30 5.41 -17.13
CA GLY A 188 -16.86 6.73 -17.57
C GLY A 188 -15.39 6.70 -17.99
N GLY A 189 -15.11 7.28 -19.18
CA GLY A 189 -13.75 7.61 -19.58
C GLY A 189 -13.01 6.57 -20.43
N ALA A 190 -12.24 7.10 -21.39
CA ALA A 190 -11.47 6.30 -22.36
C ALA A 190 -10.33 5.49 -21.73
N ALA A 191 -9.77 5.97 -20.59
CA ALA A 191 -8.63 5.32 -19.92
C ALA A 191 -8.97 3.92 -19.40
N TRP A 192 -10.15 3.72 -18.81
CA TRP A 192 -10.62 2.42 -18.34
C TRP A 192 -10.87 1.45 -19.46
N ARG A 193 -11.59 1.93 -20.50
CA ARG A 193 -11.90 1.12 -21.69
C ARG A 193 -10.62 0.65 -22.36
N SER A 194 -9.59 1.48 -22.46
CA SER A 194 -8.28 1.08 -22.99
C SER A 194 -7.61 -0.01 -22.16
N LEU A 195 -7.66 0.10 -20.82
CA LEU A 195 -7.06 -0.90 -19.93
C LEU A 195 -7.81 -2.23 -19.97
N LEU A 196 -9.15 -2.18 -20.00
CA LEU A 196 -10.01 -3.37 -20.03
C LEU A 196 -10.06 -4.01 -21.42
N SER A 197 -9.95 -3.23 -22.50
CA SER A 197 -9.90 -3.74 -23.88
C SER A 197 -8.61 -4.49 -24.20
N ALA A 198 -7.59 -4.39 -23.36
CA ALA A 198 -6.36 -5.18 -23.47
C ALA A 198 -6.55 -6.65 -23.04
N TRP A 199 -7.68 -7.01 -22.45
CA TRP A 199 -7.97 -8.39 -22.08
C TRP A 199 -8.31 -9.23 -23.32
N PRO A 200 -7.79 -10.46 -23.41
CA PRO A 200 -8.10 -11.36 -24.53
C PRO A 200 -9.60 -11.61 -24.63
N SER A 201 -10.12 -11.64 -25.86
CA SER A 201 -11.53 -11.92 -26.11
C SER A 201 -11.98 -13.26 -25.54
N GLU A 202 -11.10 -14.27 -25.60
CA GLU A 202 -11.32 -15.62 -25.07
C GLU A 202 -11.54 -15.61 -23.56
N LEU A 203 -10.89 -14.68 -22.85
CA LEU A 203 -11.10 -14.49 -21.42
C LEU A 203 -12.48 -13.89 -21.14
N LEU A 204 -12.86 -12.87 -21.91
CA LEU A 204 -14.18 -12.24 -21.78
C LEU A 204 -15.34 -13.23 -22.05
N ASP A 205 -15.11 -14.26 -22.88
CA ASP A 205 -16.11 -15.29 -23.19
C ASP A 205 -16.41 -16.22 -22.01
N VAL A 206 -15.46 -16.33 -21.06
CA VAL A 206 -15.57 -17.22 -19.89
C VAL A 206 -15.80 -16.50 -18.57
N LEU A 207 -15.76 -15.15 -18.56
CA LEU A 207 -16.05 -14.39 -17.36
C LEU A 207 -17.52 -14.58 -16.95
N PRO A 208 -17.79 -14.87 -15.67
CA PRO A 208 -19.16 -14.91 -15.18
C PRO A 208 -19.83 -13.55 -15.27
N ASP A 209 -21.17 -13.56 -15.35
CA ASP A 209 -21.93 -12.31 -15.25
C ASP A 209 -21.66 -11.63 -13.93
N GLN A 210 -21.55 -10.30 -13.96
CA GLN A 210 -21.17 -9.45 -12.81
C GLN A 210 -19.76 -9.71 -12.24
N TYR A 211 -18.89 -10.46 -12.96
CA TYR A 211 -17.48 -10.52 -12.57
C TYR A 211 -16.98 -9.10 -12.27
N THR A 212 -16.39 -8.92 -11.08
CA THR A 212 -15.97 -7.59 -10.61
C THR A 212 -14.47 -7.56 -10.39
N THR A 213 -13.82 -6.48 -10.83
CA THR A 213 -12.42 -6.19 -10.60
C THR A 213 -12.22 -4.75 -10.12
N GLU A 214 -11.14 -4.51 -9.43
CA GLU A 214 -10.80 -3.20 -8.91
C GLU A 214 -9.63 -2.58 -9.68
N LEU A 215 -9.73 -1.28 -9.92
CA LEU A 215 -8.71 -0.48 -10.58
C LEU A 215 -8.49 0.82 -9.81
N SER A 216 -7.23 1.12 -9.49
CA SER A 216 -6.85 2.40 -8.86
C SER A 216 -5.93 3.20 -9.79
N PRO A 217 -6.45 4.18 -10.53
CA PRO A 217 -5.59 5.11 -11.29
C PRO A 217 -4.69 5.91 -10.39
N GLN A 218 -5.19 6.27 -9.21
CA GLN A 218 -4.44 7.07 -8.26
C GLN A 218 -3.21 6.31 -7.76
N ALA A 219 -3.32 5.01 -7.43
CA ALA A 219 -2.18 4.19 -7.06
C ALA A 219 -1.15 4.10 -8.21
N ASN A 220 -1.61 3.89 -9.44
CA ASN A 220 -0.73 3.82 -10.60
C ASN A 220 -0.03 5.15 -10.90
N ALA A 221 -0.77 6.27 -10.83
CA ALA A 221 -0.21 7.60 -11.01
C ALA A 221 0.80 7.94 -9.92
N TRP A 222 0.48 7.59 -8.66
CA TRP A 222 1.38 7.75 -7.54
C TRP A 222 2.67 6.95 -7.72
N TRP A 223 2.56 5.66 -8.07
CA TRP A 223 3.73 4.80 -8.29
C TRP A 223 4.66 5.35 -9.36
N ARG A 224 4.07 5.82 -10.48
CA ARG A 224 4.83 6.46 -11.55
C ARG A 224 5.49 7.75 -11.11
N ALA A 225 4.74 8.63 -10.43
CA ALA A 225 5.28 9.92 -9.96
C ALA A 225 6.44 9.72 -8.97
N VAL A 226 6.37 8.70 -8.13
CA VAL A 226 7.44 8.34 -7.19
C VAL A 226 8.64 7.72 -7.93
N ALA A 227 8.39 6.87 -8.93
CA ALA A 227 9.42 6.30 -9.78
C ALA A 227 10.22 7.39 -10.51
N ASP A 228 9.55 8.44 -11.01
CA ASP A 228 10.16 9.58 -11.68
C ASP A 228 11.07 10.43 -10.73
N ARG A 229 10.98 10.24 -9.40
CA ARG A 229 11.86 10.90 -8.42
C ARG A 229 13.10 10.11 -8.07
N LEU A 230 13.15 8.82 -8.40
CA LEU A 230 14.29 7.97 -8.07
C LEU A 230 15.45 8.24 -9.04
N ALA A 231 16.54 8.84 -8.55
CA ALA A 231 17.75 9.07 -9.34
C ALA A 231 18.72 7.88 -9.30
N VAL A 232 18.77 7.18 -8.17
CA VAL A 232 19.53 5.94 -7.99
C VAL A 232 19.02 5.20 -6.77
N GLY A 233 18.86 3.88 -6.87
CA GLY A 233 18.46 3.05 -5.75
C GLY A 233 17.24 2.17 -6.03
N LYS A 234 16.33 2.08 -5.06
CA LYS A 234 15.20 1.12 -5.10
C LYS A 234 13.87 1.78 -4.81
N LEU A 235 12.84 1.31 -5.50
CA LEU A 235 11.44 1.54 -5.19
C LEU A 235 10.81 0.21 -4.80
N ILE A 236 10.20 0.13 -3.61
CA ILE A 236 9.66 -1.12 -3.06
C ILE A 236 8.26 -0.91 -2.49
N ALA A 237 7.33 -1.82 -2.80
CA ALA A 237 6.06 -1.95 -2.11
C ALA A 237 5.95 -3.31 -1.43
N LEU A 238 5.45 -3.30 -0.19
CA LEU A 238 5.05 -4.47 0.57
C LEU A 238 3.56 -4.33 0.86
N ASP A 239 2.75 -5.19 0.24
CA ASP A 239 1.30 -5.10 0.34
C ASP A 239 0.64 -6.44 0.00
N TYR A 240 -0.63 -6.61 0.32
CA TYR A 240 -1.36 -7.77 -0.17
C TYR A 240 -2.07 -7.45 -1.49
N GLY A 241 -2.05 -8.41 -2.41
CA GLY A 241 -2.60 -8.15 -3.74
C GLY A 241 -2.28 -9.18 -4.78
N HIS A 242 -2.69 -8.83 -6.00
CA HIS A 242 -2.53 -9.66 -7.18
C HIS A 242 -1.19 -9.43 -7.86
N GLY A 243 -0.52 -10.54 -8.22
CA GLY A 243 0.65 -10.49 -9.08
C GLY A 243 0.30 -10.16 -10.54
N PRO A 244 1.34 -9.94 -11.36
CA PRO A 244 1.14 -9.68 -12.79
C PRO A 244 0.36 -10.76 -13.52
N ASP A 245 0.49 -12.01 -13.09
CA ASP A 245 -0.12 -13.20 -13.71
C ASP A 245 -1.40 -13.65 -12.97
N ASP A 246 -1.71 -13.05 -11.81
CA ASP A 246 -2.87 -13.38 -10.99
C ASP A 246 -4.13 -12.59 -11.38
N TRP A 247 -4.01 -11.62 -12.25
CA TRP A 247 -5.09 -10.73 -12.66
C TRP A 247 -5.48 -10.95 -14.11
N PRO A 248 -6.78 -11.15 -14.42
CA PRO A 248 -7.93 -11.13 -13.52
C PRO A 248 -7.99 -12.34 -12.58
N ALA A 249 -8.43 -12.10 -11.34
CA ALA A 249 -8.49 -13.14 -10.30
C ALA A 249 -9.75 -14.00 -10.45
N ALA A 250 -9.63 -15.14 -11.12
CA ALA A 250 -10.75 -16.05 -11.36
C ALA A 250 -11.39 -16.63 -10.05
N ASN A 251 -10.63 -16.65 -8.97
CA ASN A 251 -11.09 -17.12 -7.65
C ASN A 251 -11.76 -16.03 -6.80
N GLN A 252 -11.87 -14.79 -7.31
CA GLN A 252 -12.48 -13.64 -6.63
C GLN A 252 -13.44 -12.92 -7.58
N PRO A 253 -14.54 -13.59 -8.01
CA PRO A 253 -15.46 -13.03 -9.02
C PRO A 253 -16.20 -11.78 -8.55
N ASP A 254 -16.32 -11.60 -7.23
CA ASP A 254 -17.00 -10.44 -6.61
C ASP A 254 -16.04 -9.31 -6.24
N GLY A 255 -14.77 -9.41 -6.66
CA GLY A 255 -13.72 -8.47 -6.32
C GLY A 255 -13.12 -8.68 -4.92
N THR A 256 -12.28 -7.73 -4.51
CA THR A 256 -11.40 -7.86 -3.33
C THR A 256 -11.68 -6.87 -2.22
N VAL A 257 -12.57 -5.89 -2.45
CA VAL A 257 -12.90 -4.88 -1.44
C VAL A 257 -13.37 -5.52 -0.13
N ARG A 258 -12.81 -5.07 0.97
CA ARG A 258 -13.16 -5.49 2.34
C ARG A 258 -13.25 -4.26 3.24
N GLY A 259 -14.11 -4.38 4.25
CA GLY A 259 -14.17 -3.45 5.37
C GLY A 259 -13.77 -4.16 6.66
N TYR A 260 -13.03 -3.49 7.51
CA TYR A 260 -12.64 -4.00 8.82
C TYR A 260 -13.03 -3.01 9.92
N CYS A 261 -13.58 -3.53 11.01
CA CYS A 261 -13.89 -2.81 12.23
C CYS A 261 -13.70 -3.75 13.42
N ASP A 262 -13.01 -3.34 14.49
CA ASP A 262 -12.73 -4.17 15.68
C ASP A 262 -12.08 -5.53 15.33
N GLN A 263 -11.16 -5.57 14.38
CA GLN A 263 -10.48 -6.78 13.85
C GLN A 263 -11.42 -7.81 13.22
N LYS A 264 -12.60 -7.40 12.81
CA LYS A 264 -13.59 -8.25 12.16
C LYS A 264 -13.89 -7.73 10.77
N LEU A 265 -14.08 -8.67 9.85
CA LEU A 265 -14.61 -8.36 8.53
C LEU A 265 -16.04 -7.82 8.69
N VAL A 266 -16.33 -6.73 8.00
CA VAL A 266 -17.65 -6.10 7.94
C VAL A 266 -18.40 -6.66 6.73
N ASP A 267 -19.67 -7.02 6.92
CA ASP A 267 -20.49 -7.60 5.85
C ASP A 267 -20.87 -6.59 4.75
N ASP A 268 -21.04 -5.31 5.11
CA ASP A 268 -21.43 -4.24 4.19
C ASP A 268 -20.39 -3.10 4.18
N VAL A 269 -19.59 -3.04 3.14
CA VAL A 269 -18.54 -2.02 2.95
C VAL A 269 -19.10 -0.61 2.73
N LEU A 270 -20.40 -0.47 2.48
CA LEU A 270 -21.07 0.83 2.37
C LEU A 270 -21.67 1.33 3.70
N ALA A 271 -21.76 0.47 4.71
CA ALA A 271 -22.26 0.88 6.01
C ALA A 271 -21.26 1.78 6.73
N ASP A 272 -21.78 2.72 7.51
CA ASP A 272 -21.01 3.57 8.43
C ASP A 272 -19.68 4.10 7.86
N PRO A 273 -19.71 4.87 6.74
CA PRO A 273 -18.50 5.39 6.12
C PRO A 273 -17.69 6.25 7.10
N GLY A 274 -16.41 5.98 7.19
CA GLY A 274 -15.50 6.57 8.15
C GLY A 274 -15.34 5.77 9.44
N GLU A 275 -16.16 4.71 9.69
CA GLU A 275 -16.05 3.86 10.88
C GLU A 275 -15.35 2.53 10.61
N GLN A 276 -15.04 2.21 9.36
CA GLN A 276 -14.36 0.98 8.95
C GLN A 276 -13.17 1.28 8.06
N ASP A 277 -12.13 0.45 8.16
CA ASP A 277 -11.00 0.44 7.25
C ASP A 277 -11.40 -0.25 5.94
N LEU A 278 -11.42 0.49 4.85
CA LEU A 278 -11.75 -0.02 3.52
C LEU A 278 -10.48 -0.31 2.75
N THR A 279 -10.31 -1.56 2.34
CA THR A 279 -9.13 -2.00 1.61
C THR A 279 -9.52 -2.78 0.36
N ALA A 280 -8.62 -2.78 -0.63
CA ALA A 280 -8.71 -3.63 -1.81
C ALA A 280 -7.34 -4.17 -2.18
N HIS A 281 -7.26 -5.31 -2.86
CA HIS A 281 -5.98 -5.88 -3.26
C HIS A 281 -5.21 -4.94 -4.19
N ALA A 282 -3.95 -4.67 -3.86
CA ALA A 282 -3.03 -3.94 -4.72
C ALA A 282 -2.82 -4.70 -6.05
N ASN A 283 -2.91 -3.98 -7.17
CA ASN A 283 -2.60 -4.54 -8.48
C ASN A 283 -1.11 -4.35 -8.81
N PHE A 284 -0.28 -5.29 -8.38
CA PHE A 284 1.16 -5.24 -8.62
C PHE A 284 1.55 -5.34 -10.11
N GLY A 285 0.68 -5.91 -10.94
CA GLY A 285 0.89 -5.92 -12.38
C GLY A 285 0.83 -4.52 -12.98
N LEU A 286 -0.10 -3.68 -12.52
CA LEU A 286 -0.23 -2.28 -12.95
C LEU A 286 0.92 -1.44 -12.36
N ALA A 287 1.23 -1.59 -11.07
CA ALA A 287 2.35 -0.90 -10.42
C ALA A 287 3.69 -1.23 -11.12
N LYS A 288 3.95 -2.51 -11.41
CA LYS A 288 5.13 -2.95 -12.16
C LYS A 288 5.24 -2.22 -13.51
N ARG A 289 4.16 -2.24 -14.31
CA ARG A 289 4.15 -1.56 -15.62
C ARG A 289 4.32 -0.04 -15.49
N ALA A 290 3.74 0.57 -14.47
CA ALA A 290 3.89 2.01 -14.23
C ALA A 290 5.34 2.40 -13.94
N GLY A 291 6.05 1.62 -13.11
CA GLY A 291 7.48 1.85 -12.84
C GLY A 291 8.37 1.58 -14.06
N GLU A 292 8.10 0.50 -14.81
CA GLU A 292 8.83 0.19 -16.04
C GLU A 292 8.62 1.29 -17.11
N ALA A 293 7.43 1.87 -17.20
CA ALA A 293 7.15 3.00 -18.09
C ALA A 293 7.84 4.31 -17.65
N ALA A 294 8.25 4.41 -16.37
CA ALA A 294 9.08 5.48 -15.84
C ALA A 294 10.59 5.18 -15.96
N GLY A 295 10.98 4.05 -16.58
CA GLY A 295 12.37 3.68 -16.81
C GLY A 295 12.98 2.74 -15.77
N LEU A 296 12.23 2.33 -14.75
CA LEU A 296 12.74 1.38 -13.76
C LEU A 296 12.80 -0.04 -14.31
N GLN A 297 13.73 -0.84 -13.77
CA GLN A 297 13.79 -2.28 -14.00
C GLN A 297 13.17 -3.03 -12.82
N THR A 298 12.29 -3.99 -13.10
CA THR A 298 11.76 -4.87 -12.06
C THR A 298 12.80 -5.93 -11.72
N GLU A 299 13.36 -5.87 -10.52
CA GLU A 299 14.34 -6.84 -10.04
C GLU A 299 13.68 -8.07 -9.43
N GLN A 300 12.58 -7.83 -8.67
CA GLN A 300 11.93 -8.91 -7.95
C GLN A 300 10.44 -8.64 -7.77
N PHE A 301 9.64 -9.68 -7.96
CA PHE A 301 8.29 -9.81 -7.44
C PHE A 301 8.17 -11.14 -6.70
N THR A 302 7.83 -11.10 -5.41
CA THR A 302 7.86 -12.30 -4.55
C THR A 302 6.85 -12.20 -3.40
N SER A 303 6.70 -13.27 -2.61
CA SER A 303 5.95 -13.21 -1.35
C SER A 303 6.79 -12.56 -0.23
N GLN A 304 6.12 -11.97 0.75
CA GLN A 304 6.76 -11.44 1.96
C GLN A 304 7.58 -12.52 2.68
N GLU A 305 7.04 -13.74 2.76
CA GLU A 305 7.75 -14.90 3.32
C GLU A 305 9.14 -15.07 2.69
N ARG A 306 9.21 -15.14 1.36
CA ARG A 306 10.50 -15.34 0.65
C ARG A 306 11.43 -14.15 0.83
N PHE A 307 10.90 -12.94 0.77
CA PHE A 307 11.68 -11.72 0.94
C PHE A 307 12.30 -11.65 2.34
N LEU A 308 11.51 -11.83 3.40
CA LEU A 308 11.98 -11.75 4.77
C LEU A 308 12.92 -12.91 5.14
N ASN A 309 12.58 -14.15 4.74
CA ASN A 309 13.45 -15.31 4.97
C ASN A 309 14.78 -15.18 4.21
N GLY A 310 14.75 -14.66 2.98
CA GLY A 310 15.98 -14.38 2.22
C GLY A 310 16.84 -13.32 2.89
N THR A 311 16.23 -12.25 3.38
CA THR A 311 16.91 -11.18 4.15
C THR A 311 17.52 -11.72 5.43
N PHE A 312 16.77 -12.51 6.18
CA PHE A 312 17.24 -13.14 7.42
C PHE A 312 18.41 -14.11 7.17
N ALA A 313 18.31 -14.95 6.13
CA ALA A 313 19.37 -15.87 5.77
C ALA A 313 20.68 -15.14 5.38
N GLU A 314 20.56 -14.02 4.69
CA GLU A 314 21.72 -13.16 4.37
C GLU A 314 22.31 -12.51 5.63
N MET A 315 21.46 -12.00 6.53
CA MET A 315 21.89 -11.44 7.82
C MET A 315 22.63 -12.47 8.65
N LEU A 316 22.15 -13.72 8.73
CA LEU A 316 22.84 -14.81 9.46
C LEU A 316 24.23 -15.12 8.88
N LYS A 317 24.42 -14.96 7.58
CA LYS A 317 25.71 -15.21 6.91
C LYS A 317 26.70 -14.07 7.11
N SER A 318 26.26 -12.83 6.94
CA SER A 318 27.15 -11.66 6.91
C SER A 318 27.30 -10.97 8.28
N ALA A 319 26.32 -11.12 9.16
CA ALA A 319 26.27 -10.54 10.50
C ALA A 319 25.61 -11.53 11.50
N PRO A 320 26.24 -12.68 11.80
CA PRO A 320 25.62 -13.77 12.56
C PRO A 320 25.06 -13.34 13.91
N ALA A 321 25.76 -12.46 14.64
CA ALA A 321 25.33 -11.96 15.94
C ALA A 321 23.99 -11.19 15.85
N LEU A 322 23.80 -10.39 14.80
CA LEU A 322 22.56 -9.64 14.57
C LEU A 322 21.41 -10.60 14.23
N GLY A 323 21.66 -11.58 13.37
CA GLY A 323 20.64 -12.57 13.01
C GLY A 323 20.20 -13.43 14.19
N GLN A 324 21.13 -13.81 15.08
CA GLN A 324 20.84 -14.59 16.30
C GLN A 324 20.08 -13.78 17.36
N ALA A 325 20.18 -12.45 17.32
CA ALA A 325 19.48 -11.56 18.25
C ALA A 325 18.01 -11.31 17.90
N LEU A 326 17.57 -11.69 16.67
CA LEU A 326 16.19 -11.48 16.24
C LEU A 326 15.19 -12.37 17.00
N ASP A 327 14.01 -11.83 17.29
CA ASP A 327 12.89 -12.61 17.83
C ASP A 327 12.28 -13.51 16.74
N LEU A 328 12.63 -14.78 16.77
CA LEU A 328 12.17 -15.77 15.78
C LEU A 328 10.66 -16.02 15.81
N ARG A 329 9.97 -15.69 16.92
CA ARG A 329 8.50 -15.82 16.98
C ARG A 329 7.83 -14.75 16.12
N GLN A 330 8.36 -13.51 16.19
CA GLN A 330 7.89 -12.45 15.31
C GLN A 330 8.16 -12.78 13.84
N LEU A 331 9.37 -13.23 13.50
CA LEU A 331 9.71 -13.67 12.15
C LEU A 331 8.75 -14.79 11.67
N GLN A 332 8.50 -15.79 12.50
CA GLN A 332 7.57 -16.88 12.17
C GLN A 332 6.16 -16.36 11.88
N THR A 333 5.67 -15.40 12.64
CA THR A 333 4.35 -14.77 12.40
C THR A 333 4.32 -14.03 11.06
N LEU A 334 5.35 -13.21 10.77
CA LEU A 334 5.47 -12.43 9.55
C LEU A 334 5.62 -13.29 8.29
N THR A 335 6.19 -14.48 8.42
CA THR A 335 6.45 -15.40 7.30
C THR A 335 5.49 -16.57 7.23
N HIS A 336 4.48 -16.62 8.12
CA HIS A 336 3.51 -17.72 8.12
C HIS A 336 2.67 -17.74 6.84
N PRO A 337 2.69 -18.84 6.06
CA PRO A 337 2.06 -18.87 4.73
C PRO A 337 0.57 -18.54 4.71
N ALA A 338 -0.18 -18.97 5.74
CA ALA A 338 -1.62 -18.76 5.81
C ALA A 338 -2.04 -17.40 6.38
N HIS A 339 -1.08 -16.57 6.84
CA HIS A 339 -1.37 -15.25 7.41
C HIS A 339 -0.74 -14.14 6.55
N MET A 340 0.47 -13.72 6.89
CA MET A 340 1.13 -12.59 6.22
C MET A 340 2.14 -13.01 5.15
N GLY A 341 2.63 -14.26 5.21
CA GLY A 341 3.74 -14.69 4.38
C GLY A 341 3.42 -14.76 2.89
N CYS A 342 2.35 -15.47 2.50
CA CYS A 342 1.99 -15.65 1.10
C CYS A 342 1.01 -14.61 0.55
N PRO A 343 -0.02 -14.13 1.30
CA PRO A 343 -0.92 -13.10 0.80
C PRO A 343 -0.22 -11.77 0.53
N PHE A 344 0.77 -11.42 1.36
CA PHE A 344 1.59 -10.21 1.14
C PHE A 344 2.63 -10.45 0.05
N ARG A 345 2.77 -9.46 -0.80
CA ARG A 345 3.69 -9.42 -1.95
C ARG A 345 4.71 -8.31 -1.77
N VAL A 346 5.85 -8.50 -2.40
CA VAL A 346 6.93 -7.52 -2.42
C VAL A 346 7.31 -7.29 -3.87
N LEU A 347 7.15 -6.05 -4.34
CA LEU A 347 7.63 -5.58 -5.63
C LEU A 347 8.87 -4.71 -5.41
N ILE A 348 9.97 -5.04 -6.09
CA ILE A 348 11.22 -4.28 -6.04
C ILE A 348 11.58 -3.86 -7.46
N GLN A 349 11.72 -2.55 -7.64
CA GLN A 349 12.19 -1.95 -8.87
C GLN A 349 13.42 -1.06 -8.61
N SER A 350 14.26 -0.87 -9.60
CA SER A 350 15.47 -0.04 -9.52
C SER A 350 15.69 0.78 -10.76
N LEU A 351 16.43 1.87 -10.63
CA LEU A 351 16.94 2.65 -11.73
C LEU A 351 18.42 2.26 -11.98
#